data_c19f9df4aa8a8c5011a548a9b23b6ee3
#
_entry.id   c19f9df4aa8a8c5011a548a9b23b6ee3
#
_cell.length_a   1.000
_cell.length_b   1.000
_cell.length_c   1.000
_cell.angle_alpha   90.00
_cell.angle_beta   90.00
_cell.angle_gamma   90.00
#
_symmetry.space_group_name_H-M   'P 1'
#
loop_
_entity.id
_entity.type
_entity.pdbx_description
1 polymer ?
#
loop_
_entity_poly.entity_id
_entity_poly.type
_entity_poly.pdbx_seq_one_letter_code
_entity_poly.pdbx_strand_id
1 'polypeptide(L)'
;MKNQDRLLSGRCGRKYYPDKSGAAPLDTRQSRLFLALGSLFMVLCSWFPSLPASAQTGYEHRDGYTAQIVRVPVSHADSATGYLLIPDSAVQAPAVLVLHDHGAHFTIGKEKMVCPIRPAEADSAVHAATQLDARRWVNKYYDGMFVGDSLAKAGYVVLAIDAVYWGERQQTPTRSNSTAVNPKTYQPTYYRHHLRQYGEAWFETILRDDKACVDYLLALPCVDSARIAVFGFSMGAFRAWQLAACDTRVKVCVAANWMTTRADHLGTALVPYESNPSAYSMYRPDCSEDYPETAAHIAPRPFLLLYGEQDPLFTPDSVQSAIRTIIAQYTDSLPNAQGLFQAQSMPYKHFFSRKHWRELRRFLQEHL
;
A
#
# COMPACT_ATOMS: atom_id res chain seq x y z
N MET A 1 -12.80 54.64 -6.95
CA MET A 1 -11.35 54.75 -6.83
C MET A 1 -10.85 53.39 -6.52
N LYS A 2 -10.47 52.68 -7.52
CA LYS A 2 -9.13 52.35 -8.05
C LYS A 2 -8.34 51.38 -7.14
N ASN A 3 -8.24 50.20 -7.70
CA ASN A 3 -7.04 49.32 -7.77
C ASN A 3 -6.76 48.42 -6.55
N GLN A 4 -6.42 47.16 -6.69
CA GLN A 4 -5.75 46.47 -7.79
C GLN A 4 -5.96 44.95 -7.67
N ASP A 5 -6.31 44.39 -8.81
CA ASP A 5 -6.07 42.96 -9.10
C ASP A 5 -4.57 42.59 -8.98
N ARG A 6 -4.29 41.49 -8.37
CA ARG A 6 -3.14 40.64 -8.77
C ARG A 6 -3.47 39.17 -8.62
N LEU A 7 -3.85 38.61 -9.73
CA LEU A 7 -3.73 37.21 -10.09
C LEU A 7 -2.32 36.71 -9.79
N LEU A 8 -2.20 35.68 -9.01
CA LEU A 8 -1.03 34.80 -9.02
C LEU A 8 -1.49 33.43 -9.50
N SER A 9 -1.41 33.27 -10.82
CA SER A 9 -1.43 31.99 -11.51
C SER A 9 -0.11 31.28 -11.27
N GLY A 10 -0.05 30.45 -10.24
CA GLY A 10 1.04 29.52 -10.02
C GLY A 10 0.79 28.22 -10.78
N ARG A 11 1.23 28.15 -12.03
CA ARG A 11 1.33 26.88 -12.76
C ARG A 11 2.31 25.99 -12.01
N CYS A 12 1.85 24.82 -11.57
CA CYS A 12 2.68 23.75 -11.08
C CYS A 12 3.59 23.28 -12.24
N GLY A 13 4.82 23.78 -12.28
CA GLY A 13 5.78 23.49 -13.31
C GLY A 13 6.25 22.05 -13.20
N ARG A 14 5.92 21.24 -14.22
CA ARG A 14 6.56 19.95 -14.48
C ARG A 14 8.07 20.18 -14.66
N LYS A 15 8.88 19.82 -13.68
CA LYS A 15 10.30 19.58 -13.92
C LYS A 15 10.48 18.12 -14.33
N TYR A 16 10.28 17.87 -15.61
CA TYR A 16 10.83 16.69 -16.26
C TYR A 16 12.35 16.88 -16.38
N TYR A 17 13.13 15.99 -15.79
CA TYR A 17 14.54 15.83 -16.14
C TYR A 17 14.64 14.89 -17.35
N PRO A 18 15.20 15.31 -18.47
CA PRO A 18 15.46 14.38 -19.56
C PRO A 18 16.69 13.55 -19.25
N ASP A 19 16.51 12.24 -19.27
CA ASP A 19 17.59 11.26 -19.27
C ASP A 19 18.38 11.37 -20.58
N LYS A 20 19.66 11.74 -20.52
CA LYS A 20 20.60 11.70 -21.61
C LYS A 20 21.47 10.46 -21.44
N SER A 21 21.00 9.32 -21.92
CA SER A 21 21.86 8.18 -22.22
C SER A 21 21.75 7.85 -23.71
N GLY A 22 22.73 8.36 -24.48
CA GLY A 22 22.91 7.99 -25.85
C GLY A 22 23.39 6.54 -25.94
N ALA A 23 22.59 5.67 -26.52
CA ALA A 23 22.99 4.33 -26.92
C ALA A 23 23.59 4.36 -28.32
N ALA A 24 24.86 3.96 -28.43
CA ALA A 24 25.51 3.64 -29.72
C ALA A 24 25.04 2.26 -30.21
N PRO A 25 24.99 2.02 -31.54
CA PRO A 25 24.49 0.77 -32.11
C PRO A 25 25.49 -0.36 -31.91
N LEU A 26 25.00 -1.50 -31.38
CA LEU A 26 25.75 -2.75 -31.26
C LEU A 26 25.85 -3.49 -32.60
N ASP A 27 27.06 -3.85 -32.91
CA ASP A 27 27.52 -4.61 -34.07
C ASP A 27 26.95 -6.04 -34.09
N THR A 28 26.41 -6.41 -35.24
CA THR A 28 25.89 -7.72 -35.57
C THR A 28 27.01 -8.69 -35.92
N ARG A 29 27.61 -9.38 -34.95
CA ARG A 29 28.37 -10.62 -35.15
C ARG A 29 28.53 -11.39 -33.82
N GLN A 30 27.60 -12.27 -33.54
CA GLN A 30 27.86 -13.54 -32.78
C GLN A 30 26.56 -14.36 -32.63
N SER A 31 26.08 -14.83 -33.79
CA SER A 31 25.20 -16.01 -33.84
C SER A 31 26.10 -17.24 -34.04
N ARG A 32 26.31 -18.03 -32.97
CA ARG A 32 26.61 -19.47 -32.93
C ARG A 32 27.31 -19.81 -31.60
N LEU A 33 26.52 -20.07 -30.57
CA LEU A 33 26.85 -21.02 -29.47
C LEU A 33 25.60 -21.29 -28.62
N PHE A 34 24.58 -21.86 -29.23
CA PHE A 34 23.43 -22.42 -28.51
C PHE A 34 23.40 -23.93 -28.85
N LEU A 35 24.04 -24.75 -28.01
CA LEU A 35 23.80 -26.17 -27.87
C LEU A 35 24.91 -26.77 -26.96
N ALA A 36 24.85 -26.55 -25.65
CA ALA A 36 25.47 -27.43 -24.64
C ALA A 36 25.38 -26.76 -23.24
N LEU A 37 24.20 -26.56 -22.67
CA LEU A 37 24.05 -26.18 -21.23
C LEU A 37 22.67 -26.62 -20.71
N GLY A 38 22.24 -27.82 -21.11
CA GLY A 38 21.00 -28.44 -20.64
C GLY A 38 21.11 -29.23 -19.32
N SER A 39 22.24 -29.19 -18.60
CA SER A 39 22.44 -30.06 -17.42
C SER A 39 23.10 -29.40 -16.22
N LEU A 40 23.18 -28.03 -16.19
CA LEU A 40 23.80 -27.32 -15.07
C LEU A 40 22.81 -26.42 -14.32
N PHE A 41 21.51 -26.54 -14.61
CA PHE A 41 20.49 -25.64 -14.00
C PHE A 41 19.83 -26.21 -12.72
N MET A 42 20.18 -27.41 -12.29
CA MET A 42 19.59 -28.03 -11.09
C MET A 42 20.41 -27.93 -9.80
N VAL A 43 21.52 -27.19 -9.78
CA VAL A 43 22.37 -27.02 -8.58
C VAL A 43 22.49 -25.56 -8.13
N LEU A 44 21.89 -24.61 -8.82
CA LEU A 44 22.00 -23.18 -8.47
C LEU A 44 20.84 -22.63 -7.61
N CYS A 45 19.88 -23.46 -7.19
CA CYS A 45 18.84 -23.02 -6.24
C CYS A 45 19.28 -22.96 -4.78
N SER A 46 20.55 -23.27 -4.45
CA SER A 46 21.08 -23.20 -3.08
C SER A 46 22.05 -22.03 -2.84
N TRP A 47 22.24 -21.16 -3.83
CA TRP A 47 23.01 -19.92 -3.66
C TRP A 47 22.08 -18.71 -3.78
N PHE A 48 21.17 -18.56 -2.83
CA PHE A 48 20.76 -17.21 -2.46
C PHE A 48 22.02 -16.54 -1.91
N PRO A 49 22.46 -15.36 -2.44
CA PRO A 49 23.34 -14.53 -1.66
C PRO A 49 22.57 -14.26 -0.37
N SER A 50 22.97 -14.91 0.71
CA SER A 50 22.42 -14.64 2.03
C SER A 50 22.57 -13.14 2.21
N LEU A 51 21.45 -12.42 2.23
CA LEU A 51 21.42 -11.09 2.84
C LEU A 51 22.23 -11.22 4.13
N PRO A 52 23.12 -10.28 4.44
CA PRO A 52 24.03 -10.44 5.58
C PRO A 52 23.20 -10.90 6.78
N ALA A 53 23.66 -11.96 7.45
CA ALA A 53 22.94 -12.65 8.53
C ALA A 53 22.48 -11.76 9.68
N SER A 54 22.95 -10.50 9.73
CA SER A 54 22.52 -9.45 10.65
C SER A 54 21.15 -8.83 10.34
N ALA A 55 20.51 -9.18 9.21
CA ALA A 55 19.22 -8.58 8.78
C ALA A 55 17.99 -9.50 9.02
N GLN A 56 18.18 -10.78 9.32
CA GLN A 56 17.06 -11.73 9.54
C GLN A 56 16.85 -11.96 11.04
N THR A 57 15.83 -11.31 11.61
CA THR A 57 15.50 -11.43 13.03
C THR A 57 14.38 -12.43 13.31
N GLY A 58 13.81 -13.11 12.30
CA GLY A 58 12.80 -14.15 12.44
C GLY A 58 12.46 -14.82 11.11
N TYR A 59 12.23 -16.12 11.15
CA TYR A 59 11.92 -16.95 10.00
C TYR A 59 10.98 -18.08 10.41
N GLU A 60 9.93 -18.32 9.64
CA GLU A 60 8.97 -19.39 9.85
C GLU A 60 8.58 -20.01 8.50
N HIS A 61 8.66 -21.33 8.39
CA HIS A 61 8.02 -22.04 7.28
C HIS A 61 6.55 -22.26 7.65
N ARG A 62 5.66 -21.89 6.75
CA ARG A 62 4.21 -22.03 6.88
C ARG A 62 3.68 -22.87 5.72
N ASP A 63 2.42 -23.27 5.78
CA ASP A 63 1.78 -24.09 4.76
C ASP A 63 1.82 -23.42 3.36
N GLY A 64 2.79 -23.85 2.53
CA GLY A 64 3.01 -23.42 1.15
C GLY A 64 3.82 -22.13 0.95
N TYR A 65 4.40 -21.56 2.01
CA TYR A 65 5.24 -20.36 1.90
C TYR A 65 6.14 -20.17 3.12
N THR A 66 7.16 -19.36 2.94
CA THR A 66 8.05 -18.91 4.01
C THR A 66 7.68 -17.50 4.44
N ALA A 67 7.62 -17.25 5.75
CA ALA A 67 7.41 -15.95 6.35
C ALA A 67 8.68 -15.50 7.06
N GLN A 68 9.15 -14.28 6.80
CA GLN A 68 10.37 -13.76 7.39
C GLN A 68 10.25 -12.28 7.76
N ILE A 69 10.97 -11.89 8.81
CA ILE A 69 11.10 -10.50 9.22
C ILE A 69 12.25 -9.88 8.42
N VAL A 70 11.97 -8.73 7.80
CA VAL A 70 12.94 -8.00 6.97
C VAL A 70 13.06 -6.56 7.43
N ARG A 71 14.15 -5.89 6.99
CA ARG A 71 14.36 -4.46 7.21
C ARG A 71 14.23 -3.73 5.89
N VAL A 72 13.27 -2.81 5.81
CA VAL A 72 13.02 -1.98 4.63
C VAL A 72 13.48 -0.55 4.92
N PRO A 73 14.36 0.04 4.10
CA PRO A 73 14.74 1.45 4.25
C PRO A 73 13.50 2.35 4.21
N VAL A 74 13.41 3.32 5.10
CA VAL A 74 12.27 4.24 5.18
C VAL A 74 12.69 5.66 5.52
N SER A 75 11.78 6.62 5.32
CA SER A 75 11.99 8.02 5.65
C SER A 75 12.11 8.22 7.18
N HIS A 76 12.97 9.13 7.57
CA HIS A 76 13.19 9.56 8.96
C HIS A 76 13.57 8.45 9.95
N ALA A 77 14.03 7.28 9.44
CA ALA A 77 14.63 6.20 10.20
C ALA A 77 15.53 5.38 9.27
N ASP A 78 16.49 4.63 9.81
CA ASP A 78 17.35 3.78 8.98
C ASP A 78 16.55 2.72 8.24
N SER A 79 15.58 2.12 8.92
CA SER A 79 14.70 1.10 8.35
C SER A 79 13.45 0.86 9.21
N ALA A 80 12.42 0.31 8.60
CA ALA A 80 11.26 -0.26 9.28
C ALA A 80 11.30 -1.80 9.22
N THR A 81 10.78 -2.44 10.26
CA THR A 81 10.55 -3.88 10.24
C THR A 81 9.38 -4.18 9.30
N GLY A 82 9.59 -5.12 8.39
CA GLY A 82 8.59 -5.64 7.48
C GLY A 82 8.37 -7.14 7.67
N TYR A 83 7.23 -7.63 7.23
CA TYR A 83 6.95 -9.05 7.02
C TYR A 83 6.97 -9.34 5.54
N LEU A 84 7.87 -10.24 5.12
CA LEU A 84 8.00 -10.72 3.76
C LEU A 84 7.56 -12.19 3.70
N LEU A 85 6.57 -12.48 2.85
CA LEU A 85 6.08 -13.82 2.62
C LEU A 85 6.47 -14.25 1.21
N ILE A 86 7.13 -15.40 1.09
CA ILE A 86 7.62 -15.94 -0.19
C ILE A 86 6.99 -17.32 -0.39
N PRO A 87 6.14 -17.51 -1.41
CA PRO A 87 5.62 -18.82 -1.76
C PRO A 87 6.75 -19.82 -2.05
N ASP A 88 6.58 -21.07 -1.67
CA ASP A 88 7.59 -22.12 -1.92
C ASP A 88 7.84 -22.33 -3.42
N SER A 89 6.84 -22.01 -4.25
CA SER A 89 6.91 -22.08 -5.71
C SER A 89 7.43 -20.79 -6.37
N ALA A 90 7.89 -19.80 -5.60
CA ALA A 90 8.23 -18.49 -6.14
C ALA A 90 9.48 -18.51 -7.01
N VAL A 91 9.29 -18.49 -8.32
CA VAL A 91 10.33 -18.28 -9.35
C VAL A 91 9.82 -17.18 -10.26
N GLN A 92 10.39 -15.96 -10.18
CA GLN A 92 9.87 -14.80 -10.90
C GLN A 92 8.34 -14.64 -10.64
N ALA A 93 7.97 -14.68 -9.36
CA ALA A 93 6.56 -14.62 -8.95
C ALA A 93 6.02 -13.18 -8.94
N PRO A 94 4.71 -12.98 -9.15
CA PRO A 94 4.09 -11.69 -8.94
C PRO A 94 4.17 -11.29 -7.47
N ALA A 95 4.23 -9.98 -7.19
CA ALA A 95 4.31 -9.48 -5.82
C ALA A 95 3.19 -8.49 -5.49
N VAL A 96 2.77 -8.50 -4.24
CA VAL A 96 1.74 -7.60 -3.71
C VAL A 96 2.26 -6.89 -2.46
N LEU A 97 2.33 -5.56 -2.52
CA LEU A 97 2.49 -4.74 -1.32
C LEU A 97 1.13 -4.61 -0.63
N VAL A 98 1.03 -5.05 0.62
CA VAL A 98 -0.22 -4.97 1.39
C VAL A 98 -0.15 -3.88 2.46
N LEU A 99 -1.14 -3.00 2.46
CA LEU A 99 -1.18 -1.77 3.24
C LEU A 99 -2.33 -1.80 4.26
N HIS A 100 -1.98 -1.72 5.55
CA HIS A 100 -2.93 -1.87 6.65
C HIS A 100 -3.84 -0.66 6.86
N ASP A 101 -4.98 -0.88 7.51
CA ASP A 101 -5.95 0.12 7.90
C ASP A 101 -5.50 1.00 9.09
N HIS A 102 -6.17 2.12 9.28
CA HIS A 102 -5.97 3.00 10.42
C HIS A 102 -6.49 2.37 11.72
N GLY A 103 -7.80 2.14 11.77
CA GLY A 103 -8.54 1.53 12.87
C GLY A 103 -8.42 2.22 14.23
N ALA A 104 -7.68 3.31 14.34
CA ALA A 104 -7.28 3.93 15.61
C ALA A 104 -6.65 2.90 16.59
N HIS A 105 -5.99 1.87 16.04
CA HIS A 105 -5.36 0.78 16.76
C HIS A 105 -3.88 0.74 16.41
N PHE A 106 -3.07 1.37 17.25
CA PHE A 106 -1.67 1.71 16.95
C PHE A 106 -0.67 0.65 17.39
N THR A 107 -1.08 -0.28 18.26
CA THR A 107 -0.20 -1.34 18.76
C THR A 107 0.25 -2.32 17.70
N ILE A 108 -0.54 -2.46 16.65
CA ILE A 108 -0.27 -3.31 15.49
C ILE A 108 -0.50 -2.54 14.19
N GLY A 109 0.29 -2.82 13.19
CA GLY A 109 0.16 -2.27 11.82
C GLY A 109 0.16 -3.40 10.80
N LYS A 110 1.34 -3.89 10.41
CA LYS A 110 1.53 -5.04 9.50
C LYS A 110 0.84 -6.32 9.98
N GLU A 111 0.68 -6.48 11.29
CA GLU A 111 -0.01 -7.60 11.92
C GLU A 111 -1.53 -7.60 11.67
N LYS A 112 -2.10 -6.51 11.14
CA LYS A 112 -3.48 -6.48 10.64
C LYS A 112 -3.62 -7.18 9.29
N MET A 113 -2.51 -7.31 8.56
CA MET A 113 -2.48 -7.87 7.21
C MET A 113 -1.85 -9.25 7.15
N VAL A 114 -0.87 -9.51 8.03
CA VAL A 114 -0.06 -10.74 8.06
C VAL A 114 -0.06 -11.31 9.48
N CYS A 115 -0.22 -12.62 9.59
CA CYS A 115 -0.10 -13.31 10.88
C CYS A 115 1.28 -13.00 11.50
N PRO A 116 1.35 -12.54 12.75
CA PRO A 116 2.59 -12.15 13.39
C PRO A 116 3.68 -13.23 13.30
N ILE A 117 4.88 -12.83 12.88
CA ILE A 117 6.07 -13.65 12.82
C ILE A 117 6.83 -13.46 14.14
N ARG A 118 7.32 -14.53 14.74
CA ARG A 118 8.06 -14.45 15.99
C ARG A 118 9.51 -13.98 15.72
N PRO A 119 9.94 -12.83 16.26
CA PRO A 119 11.36 -12.49 16.27
C PRO A 119 12.17 -13.52 17.07
N ALA A 120 13.39 -13.83 16.64
CA ALA A 120 14.22 -14.86 17.26
C ALA A 120 14.46 -14.64 18.77
N GLU A 121 14.59 -13.38 19.19
CA GLU A 121 14.86 -12.98 20.57
C GLU A 121 13.61 -12.44 21.31
N ALA A 122 12.41 -12.59 20.71
CA ALA A 122 11.21 -12.04 21.33
C ALA A 122 10.79 -12.82 22.58
N ASP A 123 10.40 -12.08 23.61
CA ASP A 123 9.67 -12.62 24.74
C ASP A 123 8.41 -13.33 24.23
N SER A 124 8.22 -14.57 24.66
CA SER A 124 7.09 -15.40 24.25
C SER A 124 5.73 -14.81 24.65
N ALA A 125 5.66 -14.14 25.80
CA ALA A 125 4.43 -13.51 26.28
C ALA A 125 4.08 -12.27 25.45
N VAL A 126 5.07 -11.46 25.08
CA VAL A 126 4.89 -10.29 24.20
C VAL A 126 4.41 -10.74 22.81
N HIS A 127 5.06 -11.77 22.25
CA HIS A 127 4.64 -12.31 20.95
C HIS A 127 3.21 -12.89 21.01
N ALA A 128 2.87 -13.64 22.03
CA ALA A 128 1.52 -14.19 22.23
C ALA A 128 0.47 -13.09 22.35
N ALA A 129 0.79 -12.00 23.07
CA ALA A 129 -0.09 -10.83 23.16
C ALA A 129 -0.31 -10.16 21.79
N THR A 130 0.74 -9.99 20.99
CA THR A 130 0.65 -9.46 19.63
C THR A 130 -0.20 -10.37 18.72
N GLN A 131 -0.01 -11.68 18.80
CA GLN A 131 -0.82 -12.66 18.04
C GLN A 131 -2.30 -12.57 18.44
N LEU A 132 -2.59 -12.47 19.73
CA LEU A 132 -3.97 -12.36 20.22
C LEU A 132 -4.62 -11.06 19.72
N ASP A 133 -3.90 -9.95 19.79
CA ASP A 133 -4.36 -8.64 19.33
C ASP A 133 -4.65 -8.66 17.81
N ALA A 134 -3.71 -9.15 17.02
CA ALA A 134 -3.86 -9.32 15.58
C ALA A 134 -5.04 -10.24 15.23
N ARG A 135 -5.19 -11.36 15.94
CA ARG A 135 -6.30 -12.29 15.71
C ARG A 135 -7.66 -11.66 16.02
N ARG A 136 -7.77 -10.90 17.12
CA ARG A 136 -8.98 -10.13 17.45
C ARG A 136 -9.30 -9.10 16.35
N TRP A 137 -8.27 -8.44 15.83
CA TRP A 137 -8.41 -7.45 14.78
C TRP A 137 -8.95 -8.05 13.49
N VAL A 138 -8.34 -9.10 12.98
CA VAL A 138 -8.78 -9.73 11.72
C VAL A 138 -10.16 -10.37 11.87
N ASN A 139 -10.50 -10.92 13.04
CA ASN A 139 -11.85 -11.42 13.31
C ASN A 139 -12.91 -10.31 13.24
N LYS A 140 -12.55 -9.10 13.68
CA LYS A 140 -13.47 -7.96 13.72
C LYS A 140 -13.64 -7.26 12.37
N TYR A 141 -12.57 -7.16 11.56
CA TYR A 141 -12.56 -6.32 10.39
C TYR A 141 -12.22 -7.03 9.08
N TYR A 142 -11.71 -8.27 9.11
CA TYR A 142 -11.23 -9.00 7.94
C TYR A 142 -11.80 -10.44 7.83
N ASP A 143 -12.95 -10.69 8.44
CA ASP A 143 -13.63 -12.01 8.40
C ASP A 143 -12.72 -13.17 8.86
N GLY A 144 -11.88 -12.89 9.86
CA GLY A 144 -10.92 -13.84 10.44
C GLY A 144 -9.70 -14.14 9.56
N MET A 145 -9.47 -13.37 8.50
CA MET A 145 -8.47 -13.65 7.49
C MET A 145 -7.27 -12.71 7.60
N PHE A 146 -6.07 -13.26 7.62
CA PHE A 146 -4.86 -12.50 7.29
C PHE A 146 -4.73 -12.49 5.76
N VAL A 147 -4.95 -11.32 5.16
CA VAL A 147 -5.00 -11.18 3.70
C VAL A 147 -3.65 -11.45 3.07
N GLY A 148 -2.55 -11.00 3.70
CA GLY A 148 -1.20 -11.26 3.23
C GLY A 148 -0.87 -12.75 3.19
N ASP A 149 -1.20 -13.50 4.24
CA ASP A 149 -1.02 -14.96 4.27
C ASP A 149 -1.85 -15.67 3.19
N SER A 150 -3.08 -15.17 2.96
CA SER A 150 -3.96 -15.70 1.91
C SER A 150 -3.40 -15.44 0.50
N LEU A 151 -2.77 -14.29 0.28
CA LEU A 151 -2.08 -13.97 -0.98
C LEU A 151 -0.83 -14.82 -1.17
N ALA A 152 -0.03 -15.03 -0.12
CA ALA A 152 1.15 -15.89 -0.20
C ALA A 152 0.77 -17.33 -0.57
N LYS A 153 -0.28 -17.89 0.05
CA LYS A 153 -0.84 -19.20 -0.33
C LYS A 153 -1.39 -19.24 -1.77
N ALA A 154 -1.77 -18.10 -2.31
CA ALA A 154 -2.22 -17.97 -3.70
C ALA A 154 -1.07 -17.77 -4.71
N GLY A 155 0.19 -17.79 -4.26
CA GLY A 155 1.38 -17.74 -5.12
C GLY A 155 2.00 -16.34 -5.30
N TYR A 156 1.59 -15.35 -4.53
CA TYR A 156 2.16 -13.99 -4.57
C TYR A 156 3.25 -13.82 -3.51
N VAL A 157 4.36 -13.19 -3.87
CA VAL A 157 5.28 -12.62 -2.88
C VAL A 157 4.60 -11.44 -2.22
N VAL A 158 4.61 -11.37 -0.89
CA VAL A 158 3.87 -10.35 -0.13
C VAL A 158 4.82 -9.59 0.78
N LEU A 159 4.75 -8.27 0.76
CA LEU A 159 5.43 -7.39 1.71
C LEU A 159 4.42 -6.56 2.48
N ALA A 160 4.60 -6.45 3.80
CA ALA A 160 3.85 -5.57 4.69
C ALA A 160 4.80 -4.83 5.63
N ILE A 161 4.62 -3.52 5.80
CA ILE A 161 5.33 -2.72 6.82
C ILE A 161 4.34 -1.92 7.65
N ASP A 162 4.78 -1.49 8.84
CA ASP A 162 4.03 -0.52 9.63
C ASP A 162 4.09 0.87 9.01
N ALA A 163 2.96 1.55 8.93
CA ALA A 163 2.94 2.98 8.72
C ALA A 163 3.55 3.71 9.92
N VAL A 164 4.10 4.90 9.72
CA VAL A 164 4.57 5.76 10.83
C VAL A 164 3.43 5.94 11.84
N TYR A 165 3.71 5.73 13.09
CA TYR A 165 2.83 5.71 14.27
C TYR A 165 2.12 4.39 14.57
N TRP A 166 2.30 3.34 13.76
CA TRP A 166 1.76 2.00 14.04
C TRP A 166 2.87 1.00 14.37
N GLY A 167 2.49 -0.04 15.11
CA GLY A 167 3.36 -1.18 15.44
C GLY A 167 4.69 -0.75 16.04
N GLU A 168 5.78 -1.23 15.47
CA GLU A 168 7.13 -0.89 15.93
C GLU A 168 7.54 0.56 15.60
N ARG A 169 6.81 1.24 14.72
CA ARG A 169 7.04 2.66 14.36
C ARG A 169 6.28 3.65 15.26
N GLN A 170 5.71 3.17 16.37
CA GLN A 170 5.11 4.06 17.36
C GLN A 170 6.18 4.98 17.96
N GLN A 171 5.90 6.27 17.94
CA GLN A 171 6.71 7.27 18.63
C GLN A 171 6.07 7.60 19.98
N THR A 172 6.90 7.85 21.01
CA THR A 172 6.41 8.38 22.28
C THR A 172 5.79 9.77 22.06
N PRO A 173 4.60 10.08 22.58
CA PRO A 173 3.85 9.54 23.73
C PRO A 173 2.75 8.51 23.37
N THR A 174 2.80 7.89 22.26
CA THR A 174 1.70 7.14 21.62
C THR A 174 1.65 5.65 21.91
N ARG A 175 2.42 5.19 22.89
CA ARG A 175 2.45 3.79 23.31
C ARG A 175 1.21 3.28 24.02
N SER A 176 0.07 3.98 23.94
CA SER A 176 -1.16 3.47 24.53
C SER A 176 -2.03 2.78 23.49
N ASN A 177 -2.62 1.67 23.86
CA ASN A 177 -3.68 1.05 23.08
C ASN A 177 -4.79 2.07 22.85
N SER A 178 -5.28 2.17 21.66
CA SER A 178 -6.27 3.12 21.22
C SER A 178 -7.58 3.12 21.99
N THR A 179 -7.88 2.05 22.72
CA THR A 179 -9.04 1.97 23.62
C THR A 179 -8.99 3.00 24.75
N ALA A 180 -7.80 3.50 25.09
CA ALA A 180 -7.60 4.53 26.11
C ALA A 180 -7.37 5.93 25.52
N VAL A 181 -7.12 6.05 24.23
CA VAL A 181 -6.86 7.32 23.55
C VAL A 181 -8.13 7.82 22.90
N ASN A 182 -8.60 8.98 23.34
CA ASN A 182 -9.74 9.63 22.71
C ASN A 182 -9.39 9.97 21.24
N PRO A 183 -10.06 9.37 20.23
CA PRO A 183 -9.77 9.65 18.82
C PRO A 183 -9.83 11.14 18.47
N LYS A 184 -10.61 11.92 19.21
CA LYS A 184 -10.77 13.36 19.00
C LYS A 184 -9.54 14.19 19.37
N THR A 185 -8.64 13.66 20.18
CA THR A 185 -7.49 14.42 20.72
C THR A 185 -6.16 14.04 20.14
N TYR A 186 -5.99 12.81 19.62
CA TYR A 186 -4.67 12.34 19.19
C TYR A 186 -4.38 12.59 17.70
N GLN A 187 -5.37 12.49 16.80
CA GLN A 187 -5.13 12.63 15.38
C GLN A 187 -4.53 13.97 14.96
N PRO A 188 -5.13 15.12 15.40
CA PRO A 188 -4.53 16.41 15.11
C PRO A 188 -3.11 16.53 15.66
N THR A 189 -2.86 15.89 16.81
CA THR A 189 -1.55 15.94 17.48
C THR A 189 -0.48 15.23 16.66
N TYR A 190 -0.78 14.03 16.09
CA TYR A 190 0.19 13.28 15.30
C TYR A 190 0.54 13.97 14.00
N TYR A 191 -0.45 14.33 13.20
CA TYR A 191 -0.21 14.89 11.87
C TYR A 191 0.38 16.30 11.96
N ARG A 192 -0.05 17.10 12.92
CA ARG A 192 0.57 18.42 13.22
C ARG A 192 1.98 18.28 13.77
N HIS A 193 2.22 17.31 14.63
CA HIS A 193 3.56 17.02 15.14
C HIS A 193 4.48 16.59 14.02
N HIS A 194 4.02 15.71 13.15
CA HIS A 194 4.75 15.26 11.98
C HIS A 194 5.16 16.43 11.08
N LEU A 195 4.19 17.29 10.72
CA LEU A 195 4.43 18.47 9.91
C LEU A 195 5.44 19.43 10.57
N ARG A 196 5.33 19.65 11.89
CA ARG A 196 6.28 20.52 12.62
C ARG A 196 7.67 19.92 12.72
N GLN A 197 7.76 18.62 12.91
CA GLN A 197 9.04 17.91 13.10
C GLN A 197 9.82 17.76 11.81
N TYR A 198 9.13 17.46 10.71
CA TYR A 198 9.76 17.07 9.45
C TYR A 198 9.55 18.08 8.32
N GLY A 199 8.68 19.08 8.50
CA GLY A 199 8.39 20.09 7.47
C GLY A 199 7.55 19.57 6.31
N GLU A 200 6.96 18.37 6.46
CA GLU A 200 6.16 17.71 5.43
C GLU A 200 4.92 17.04 6.01
N ALA A 201 3.91 16.81 5.17
CA ALA A 201 2.71 16.12 5.59
C ALA A 201 2.97 14.61 5.81
N TRP A 202 2.27 14.01 6.74
CA TRP A 202 2.40 12.59 7.06
C TRP A 202 2.25 11.68 5.84
N PHE A 203 1.30 11.97 4.96
CA PHE A 203 1.05 11.14 3.78
C PHE A 203 2.22 11.18 2.77
N GLU A 204 3.00 12.28 2.72
CA GLU A 204 4.19 12.39 1.86
C GLU A 204 5.31 11.46 2.33
N THR A 205 5.53 11.42 3.65
CA THR A 205 6.44 10.45 4.26
C THR A 205 6.00 9.02 3.94
N ILE A 206 4.71 8.71 4.16
CA ILE A 206 4.18 7.37 3.90
C ILE A 206 4.29 7.00 2.42
N LEU A 207 4.02 7.91 1.51
CA LEU A 207 4.17 7.66 0.07
C LEU A 207 5.62 7.32 -0.31
N ARG A 208 6.61 7.99 0.30
CA ARG A 208 8.02 7.64 0.08
C ARG A 208 8.36 6.27 0.66
N ASP A 209 7.85 5.96 1.85
CA ASP A 209 8.06 4.66 2.48
C ASP A 209 7.40 3.53 1.66
N ASP A 210 6.22 3.76 1.12
CA ASP A 210 5.53 2.80 0.24
C ASP A 210 6.28 2.60 -1.09
N LYS A 211 6.89 3.66 -1.66
CA LYS A 211 7.79 3.55 -2.82
C LYS A 211 9.05 2.75 -2.49
N ALA A 212 9.65 2.98 -1.31
CA ALA A 212 10.79 2.18 -0.86
C ALA A 212 10.44 0.69 -0.68
N CYS A 213 9.19 0.36 -0.33
CA CYS A 213 8.71 -1.02 -0.34
C CYS A 213 8.65 -1.60 -1.76
N VAL A 214 8.26 -0.80 -2.76
CA VAL A 214 8.31 -1.21 -4.17
C VAL A 214 9.76 -1.45 -4.60
N ASP A 215 10.69 -0.55 -4.24
CA ASP A 215 12.13 -0.72 -4.51
C ASP A 215 12.65 -2.03 -3.89
N TYR A 216 12.24 -2.31 -2.64
CA TYR A 216 12.61 -3.54 -1.94
C TYR A 216 12.12 -4.79 -2.66
N LEU A 217 10.83 -4.82 -3.06
CA LEU A 217 10.26 -5.94 -3.81
C LEU A 217 10.97 -6.18 -5.14
N LEU A 218 11.26 -5.10 -5.88
CA LEU A 218 11.96 -5.16 -7.17
C LEU A 218 13.41 -5.67 -7.06
N ALA A 219 14.03 -5.52 -5.90
CA ALA A 219 15.37 -6.04 -5.65
C ALA A 219 15.41 -7.54 -5.34
N LEU A 220 14.26 -8.18 -5.11
CA LEU A 220 14.18 -9.61 -4.77
C LEU A 220 14.30 -10.47 -6.04
N PRO A 221 15.25 -11.42 -6.12
CA PRO A 221 15.43 -12.26 -7.30
C PRO A 221 14.24 -13.16 -7.65
N CYS A 222 13.39 -13.48 -6.64
CA CYS A 222 12.19 -14.31 -6.81
C CYS A 222 10.98 -13.51 -7.33
N VAL A 223 11.08 -12.19 -7.45
CA VAL A 223 9.98 -11.31 -7.88
C VAL A 223 10.10 -10.98 -9.36
N ASP A 224 8.98 -11.07 -10.09
CA ASP A 224 8.85 -10.54 -11.43
C ASP A 224 8.60 -9.04 -11.37
N SER A 225 9.57 -8.25 -11.80
CA SER A 225 9.50 -6.79 -11.80
C SER A 225 8.37 -6.21 -12.66
N ALA A 226 7.86 -6.97 -13.63
CA ALA A 226 6.73 -6.57 -14.45
C ALA A 226 5.37 -6.84 -13.80
N ARG A 227 5.33 -7.55 -12.66
CA ARG A 227 4.10 -7.99 -12.00
C ARG A 227 4.04 -7.58 -10.52
N ILE A 228 4.01 -6.26 -10.27
CA ILE A 228 3.87 -5.67 -8.94
C ILE A 228 2.46 -5.11 -8.78
N ALA A 229 1.76 -5.53 -7.73
CA ALA A 229 0.48 -4.96 -7.33
C ALA A 229 0.55 -4.30 -5.95
N VAL A 230 -0.42 -3.45 -5.68
CA VAL A 230 -0.68 -2.92 -4.33
C VAL A 230 -2.12 -3.21 -3.93
N PHE A 231 -2.30 -3.63 -2.70
CA PHE A 231 -3.61 -3.79 -2.06
C PHE A 231 -3.65 -3.04 -0.73
N GLY A 232 -4.76 -2.38 -0.45
CA GLY A 232 -5.00 -1.76 0.85
C GLY A 232 -6.47 -1.71 1.24
N PHE A 233 -6.72 -1.69 2.56
CA PHE A 233 -8.04 -1.51 3.14
C PHE A 233 -8.09 -0.23 3.96
N SER A 234 -9.16 0.57 3.85
CA SER A 234 -9.35 1.81 4.61
C SER A 234 -8.17 2.79 4.36
N MET A 235 -7.46 3.24 5.38
CA MET A 235 -6.24 4.04 5.21
C MET A 235 -5.23 3.36 4.27
N GLY A 236 -5.14 2.03 4.30
CA GLY A 236 -4.34 1.29 3.34
C GLY A 236 -4.81 1.46 1.90
N ALA A 237 -6.12 1.57 1.66
CA ALA A 237 -6.66 1.85 0.33
C ALA A 237 -6.29 3.27 -0.14
N PHE A 238 -6.34 4.26 0.74
CA PHE A 238 -5.83 5.61 0.49
C PHE A 238 -4.36 5.58 0.07
N ARG A 239 -3.52 4.85 0.79
CA ARG A 239 -2.11 4.65 0.44
C ARG A 239 -1.94 3.93 -0.90
N ALA A 240 -2.75 2.89 -1.15
CA ALA A 240 -2.63 2.06 -2.35
C ALA A 240 -2.88 2.85 -3.63
N TRP A 241 -3.98 3.60 -3.73
CA TRP A 241 -4.24 4.36 -4.94
C TRP A 241 -3.30 5.56 -5.09
N GLN A 242 -2.83 6.19 -3.99
CA GLN A 242 -1.80 7.24 -4.08
C GLN A 242 -0.47 6.69 -4.61
N LEU A 243 -0.02 5.56 -4.06
CA LEU A 243 1.19 4.90 -4.53
C LEU A 243 1.07 4.55 -6.03
N ALA A 244 -0.02 3.90 -6.41
CA ALA A 244 -0.24 3.51 -7.80
C ALA A 244 -0.33 4.72 -8.76
N ALA A 245 -0.95 5.82 -8.33
CA ALA A 245 -1.00 7.05 -9.11
C ALA A 245 0.39 7.68 -9.33
N CYS A 246 1.28 7.57 -8.33
CA CYS A 246 2.60 8.21 -8.33
C CYS A 246 3.77 7.29 -8.73
N ASP A 247 3.52 5.98 -8.91
CA ASP A 247 4.56 5.01 -9.25
C ASP A 247 4.07 4.02 -10.31
N THR A 248 4.57 4.17 -11.54
CA THR A 248 4.16 3.35 -12.70
C THR A 248 4.68 1.92 -12.65
N ARG A 249 5.58 1.60 -11.72
CA ARG A 249 6.08 0.23 -11.48
C ARG A 249 5.00 -0.64 -10.83
N VAL A 250 4.06 -0.03 -10.10
CA VAL A 250 2.84 -0.70 -9.64
C VAL A 250 1.92 -0.91 -10.83
N LYS A 251 1.68 -2.16 -11.21
CA LYS A 251 0.92 -2.54 -12.40
C LYS A 251 -0.57 -2.69 -12.13
N VAL A 252 -0.94 -3.12 -10.93
CA VAL A 252 -2.33 -3.33 -10.52
C VAL A 252 -2.57 -2.68 -9.17
N CYS A 253 -3.67 -1.95 -9.05
CA CYS A 253 -4.11 -1.35 -7.79
C CYS A 253 -5.44 -1.96 -7.35
N VAL A 254 -5.54 -2.35 -6.08
CA VAL A 254 -6.80 -2.70 -5.44
C VAL A 254 -6.98 -1.91 -4.16
N ALA A 255 -8.01 -1.09 -4.11
CA ALA A 255 -8.36 -0.24 -2.96
C ALA A 255 -9.72 -0.64 -2.39
N ALA A 256 -9.79 -0.95 -1.11
CA ALA A 256 -11.03 -1.35 -0.45
C ALA A 256 -11.44 -0.35 0.65
N ASN A 257 -12.67 0.13 0.56
CA ASN A 257 -13.34 0.99 1.56
C ASN A 257 -12.59 2.31 1.87
N TRP A 258 -12.06 2.95 0.84
CA TRP A 258 -11.62 4.34 0.90
C TRP A 258 -11.61 4.98 -0.49
N MET A 259 -12.63 5.73 -0.79
CA MET A 259 -12.70 6.66 -1.92
C MET A 259 -13.86 7.63 -1.69
N THR A 260 -13.65 8.90 -2.01
CA THR A 260 -14.63 9.96 -1.89
C THR A 260 -14.13 11.21 -2.64
N THR A 261 -14.95 12.24 -2.78
CA THR A 261 -14.46 13.57 -3.09
C THR A 261 -14.11 14.34 -1.81
N ARG A 262 -13.25 15.35 -1.92
CA ARG A 262 -12.92 16.20 -0.79
C ARG A 262 -14.15 16.95 -0.29
N ALA A 263 -14.99 17.42 -1.19
CA ALA A 263 -16.22 18.12 -0.87
C ALA A 263 -17.19 17.24 -0.06
N ASP A 264 -17.44 16.01 -0.53
CA ASP A 264 -18.30 15.05 0.17
C ASP A 264 -17.69 14.64 1.51
N HIS A 265 -16.38 14.46 1.57
CA HIS A 265 -15.69 14.07 2.79
C HIS A 265 -15.75 15.17 3.87
N LEU A 266 -15.60 16.42 3.49
CA LEU A 266 -15.76 17.57 4.38
C LEU A 266 -17.23 17.83 4.72
N GLY A 267 -18.13 17.65 3.77
CA GLY A 267 -19.58 17.91 3.93
C GLY A 267 -20.29 16.86 4.79
N THR A 268 -19.88 15.60 4.71
CA THR A 268 -20.39 14.52 5.57
C THR A 268 -19.75 14.51 6.96
N ALA A 269 -18.65 15.21 7.14
CA ALA A 269 -18.04 15.41 8.44
C ALA A 269 -18.87 16.37 9.27
N LEU A 270 -19.98 15.90 9.85
CA LEU A 270 -20.57 16.47 11.07
C LEU A 270 -19.54 16.58 12.21
N VAL A 271 -18.30 16.18 11.92
CA VAL A 271 -17.15 16.16 12.80
C VAL A 271 -16.17 17.21 12.28
N PRO A 272 -15.76 18.18 13.11
CA PRO A 272 -14.73 19.13 12.71
C PRO A 272 -13.52 18.41 12.12
N TYR A 273 -12.90 18.97 11.09
CA TYR A 273 -11.68 18.49 10.44
C TYR A 273 -10.67 17.88 11.42
N GLU A 274 -10.49 18.52 12.56
CA GLU A 274 -9.56 18.13 13.62
C GLU A 274 -9.92 16.84 14.34
N SER A 275 -11.16 16.40 14.24
CA SER A 275 -11.67 15.17 14.87
C SER A 275 -12.01 14.08 13.86
N ASN A 276 -11.84 14.36 12.55
CA ASN A 276 -12.16 13.38 11.53
C ASN A 276 -11.15 12.22 11.55
N PRO A 277 -11.61 10.97 11.62
CA PRO A 277 -10.73 9.78 11.55
C PRO A 277 -9.83 9.73 10.31
N SER A 278 -10.20 10.41 9.22
CA SER A 278 -9.42 10.48 7.99
C SER A 278 -8.63 11.77 7.83
N ALA A 279 -8.42 12.54 8.91
CA ALA A 279 -7.68 13.81 8.88
C ALA A 279 -6.28 13.70 8.23
N TYR A 280 -5.64 12.54 8.26
CA TYR A 280 -4.38 12.29 7.58
C TYR A 280 -4.44 12.58 6.07
N SER A 281 -5.60 12.36 5.44
CA SER A 281 -5.81 12.58 4.01
C SER A 281 -6.01 14.06 3.65
N MET A 282 -6.36 14.89 4.62
CA MET A 282 -6.72 16.29 4.41
C MET A 282 -5.54 17.25 4.46
N TYR A 283 -4.41 16.83 5.03
CA TYR A 283 -3.19 17.63 5.10
C TYR A 283 -2.41 17.55 3.78
N ARG A 284 -2.99 18.17 2.73
CA ARG A 284 -2.36 18.33 1.41
C ARG A 284 -2.43 19.81 1.01
N PRO A 285 -1.64 20.68 1.64
CA PRO A 285 -1.81 22.14 1.50
C PRO A 285 -1.63 22.61 0.06
N ASP A 286 -0.83 21.92 -0.75
CA ASP A 286 -0.45 22.37 -2.09
C ASP A 286 -1.05 21.53 -3.23
N CYS A 287 -1.99 20.60 -2.93
CA CYS A 287 -2.61 19.78 -3.95
C CYS A 287 -3.92 20.44 -4.46
N SER A 288 -3.89 20.88 -5.70
CA SER A 288 -5.08 21.41 -6.39
C SER A 288 -6.07 20.33 -6.81
N GLU A 289 -5.58 19.09 -6.96
CA GLU A 289 -6.39 17.93 -7.38
C GLU A 289 -7.16 17.33 -6.22
N ASP A 290 -8.38 16.87 -6.50
CA ASP A 290 -9.18 16.08 -5.57
C ASP A 290 -8.70 14.62 -5.54
N TYR A 291 -9.16 13.83 -4.58
CA TYR A 291 -8.80 12.41 -4.42
C TYR A 291 -9.07 11.59 -5.69
N PRO A 292 -10.27 11.66 -6.32
CA PRO A 292 -10.54 10.89 -7.52
C PRO A 292 -9.73 11.36 -8.73
N GLU A 293 -9.40 12.66 -8.82
CA GLU A 293 -8.53 13.20 -9.87
C GLU A 293 -7.12 12.62 -9.73
N THR A 294 -6.56 12.61 -8.52
CA THR A 294 -5.27 11.97 -8.25
C THR A 294 -5.32 10.46 -8.56
N ALA A 295 -6.37 9.76 -8.11
CA ALA A 295 -6.51 8.32 -8.35
C ALA A 295 -6.65 7.99 -9.85
N ALA A 296 -7.21 8.91 -10.63
CA ALA A 296 -7.36 8.75 -12.08
C ALA A 296 -6.00 8.69 -12.83
N HIS A 297 -4.90 9.17 -12.24
CA HIS A 297 -3.55 9.01 -12.80
C HIS A 297 -3.05 7.54 -12.81
N ILE A 298 -3.79 6.61 -12.20
CA ILE A 298 -3.52 5.18 -12.35
C ILE A 298 -3.76 4.73 -13.80
N ALA A 299 -4.69 5.38 -14.52
CA ALA A 299 -4.96 5.04 -15.93
C ALA A 299 -3.68 5.02 -16.78
N PRO A 300 -3.54 4.08 -17.72
CA PRO A 300 -4.49 3.04 -18.13
C PRO A 300 -4.35 1.71 -17.35
N ARG A 301 -3.63 1.69 -16.24
CA ARG A 301 -3.37 0.46 -15.48
C ARG A 301 -4.63 -0.03 -14.75
N PRO A 302 -4.78 -1.36 -14.57
CA PRO A 302 -5.91 -1.94 -13.86
C PRO A 302 -6.07 -1.40 -12.43
N PHE A 303 -7.29 -0.93 -12.12
CA PHE A 303 -7.65 -0.42 -10.81
C PHE A 303 -9.02 -0.96 -10.38
N LEU A 304 -9.05 -1.70 -9.26
CA LEU A 304 -10.28 -2.18 -8.62
C LEU A 304 -10.55 -1.36 -7.35
N LEU A 305 -11.73 -0.74 -7.31
CA LEU A 305 -12.27 -0.08 -6.13
C LEU A 305 -13.41 -0.91 -5.55
N LEU A 306 -13.22 -1.41 -4.32
CA LEU A 306 -14.26 -2.09 -3.55
C LEU A 306 -14.82 -1.12 -2.50
N TYR A 307 -16.14 -1.00 -2.35
CA TYR A 307 -16.75 -0.09 -1.38
C TYR A 307 -17.97 -0.68 -0.72
N GLY A 308 -18.23 -0.28 0.53
CA GLY A 308 -19.35 -0.79 1.33
C GLY A 308 -20.66 -0.02 1.08
N GLU A 309 -21.76 -0.72 0.80
CA GLU A 309 -23.09 -0.13 0.65
C GLU A 309 -23.63 0.49 1.96
N GLN A 310 -23.08 0.06 3.09
CA GLN A 310 -23.47 0.52 4.43
C GLN A 310 -22.28 1.15 5.16
N ASP A 311 -21.25 1.59 4.44
CA ASP A 311 -20.06 2.18 5.04
C ASP A 311 -20.40 3.59 5.59
N PRO A 312 -20.30 3.81 6.91
CA PRO A 312 -20.62 5.10 7.51
C PRO A 312 -19.52 6.15 7.32
N LEU A 313 -18.30 5.74 6.90
CA LEU A 313 -17.16 6.63 6.70
C LEU A 313 -17.06 7.12 5.26
N PHE A 314 -17.43 6.27 4.31
CA PHE A 314 -17.42 6.53 2.88
C PHE A 314 -18.77 6.11 2.32
N THR A 315 -19.74 7.06 2.34
CA THR A 315 -21.10 6.76 1.93
C THR A 315 -21.18 6.42 0.43
N PRO A 316 -22.10 5.54 0.01
CA PRO A 316 -22.22 5.17 -1.40
C PRO A 316 -22.33 6.38 -2.35
N ASP A 317 -23.05 7.42 -1.97
CA ASP A 317 -23.22 8.62 -2.79
C ASP A 317 -21.90 9.36 -2.99
N SER A 318 -21.09 9.51 -1.92
CA SER A 318 -19.77 10.13 -2.01
C SER A 318 -18.80 9.31 -2.86
N VAL A 319 -18.87 7.98 -2.75
CA VAL A 319 -18.07 7.07 -3.58
C VAL A 319 -18.51 7.15 -5.04
N GLN A 320 -19.80 7.22 -5.33
CA GLN A 320 -20.32 7.36 -6.69
C GLN A 320 -19.89 8.67 -7.34
N SER A 321 -19.81 9.77 -6.59
CA SER A 321 -19.27 11.04 -7.08
C SER A 321 -17.82 10.89 -7.53
N ALA A 322 -17.00 10.24 -6.72
CA ALA A 322 -15.59 9.95 -7.06
C ALA A 322 -15.45 9.00 -8.25
N ILE A 323 -16.27 7.94 -8.33
CA ILE A 323 -16.26 6.97 -9.45
C ILE A 323 -16.49 7.67 -10.78
N ARG A 324 -17.44 8.62 -10.87
CA ARG A 324 -17.70 9.36 -12.11
C ARG A 324 -16.46 10.09 -12.62
N THR A 325 -15.70 10.73 -11.73
CA THR A 325 -14.46 11.42 -12.09
C THR A 325 -13.39 10.46 -12.60
N ILE A 326 -13.22 9.31 -11.91
CA ILE A 326 -12.22 8.30 -12.32
C ILE A 326 -12.60 7.68 -13.68
N ILE A 327 -13.88 7.33 -13.89
CA ILE A 327 -14.36 6.77 -15.17
C ILE A 327 -14.12 7.75 -16.32
N ALA A 328 -14.43 9.04 -16.13
CA ALA A 328 -14.20 10.04 -17.17
C ALA A 328 -12.75 10.02 -17.64
N GLN A 329 -11.78 10.03 -16.72
CA GLN A 329 -10.37 9.98 -17.06
C GLN A 329 -9.96 8.70 -17.80
N TYR A 330 -10.48 7.52 -17.37
CA TYR A 330 -10.19 6.25 -18.06
C TYR A 330 -10.83 6.19 -19.45
N THR A 331 -11.99 6.80 -19.65
CA THR A 331 -12.71 6.82 -20.92
C THR A 331 -12.10 7.83 -21.88
N ASP A 332 -11.81 9.04 -21.41
CA ASP A 332 -11.35 10.17 -22.24
C ASP A 332 -9.90 10.02 -22.63
N SER A 333 -9.07 9.45 -21.75
CA SER A 333 -7.63 9.35 -21.98
C SER A 333 -7.22 8.23 -22.93
N LEU A 334 -8.00 7.12 -22.99
CA LEU A 334 -7.65 5.93 -23.76
C LEU A 334 -8.89 5.09 -24.11
N PRO A 335 -9.31 5.04 -25.37
CA PRO A 335 -10.45 4.24 -25.81
C PRO A 335 -10.35 2.74 -25.44
N ASN A 336 -9.12 2.22 -25.27
CA ASN A 336 -8.87 0.82 -24.93
C ASN A 336 -8.77 0.56 -23.42
N ALA A 337 -8.88 1.58 -22.57
CA ALA A 337 -8.84 1.42 -21.11
C ALA A 337 -10.22 1.15 -20.48
N GLN A 338 -11.28 1.07 -21.28
CA GLN A 338 -12.60 0.68 -20.82
C GLN A 338 -12.53 -0.71 -20.17
N GLY A 339 -13.02 -0.81 -18.93
CA GLY A 339 -13.00 -2.05 -18.14
C GLY A 339 -11.75 -2.27 -17.29
N LEU A 340 -10.69 -1.48 -17.46
CA LEU A 340 -9.51 -1.54 -16.59
C LEU A 340 -9.74 -0.86 -15.24
N PHE A 341 -10.66 0.11 -15.14
CA PHE A 341 -11.19 0.56 -13.86
C PHE A 341 -12.49 -0.16 -13.57
N GLN A 342 -12.54 -0.85 -12.44
CA GLN A 342 -13.72 -1.54 -11.92
C GLN A 342 -14.05 -0.98 -10.54
N ALA A 343 -15.31 -0.60 -10.33
CA ALA A 343 -15.83 -0.22 -9.03
C ALA A 343 -16.96 -1.18 -8.65
N GLN A 344 -16.86 -1.80 -7.47
CA GLN A 344 -17.79 -2.82 -7.05
C GLN A 344 -18.29 -2.59 -5.63
N SER A 345 -19.61 -2.54 -5.48
CA SER A 345 -20.26 -2.43 -4.17
C SER A 345 -20.28 -3.76 -3.42
N MET A 346 -20.19 -3.66 -2.10
CA MET A 346 -20.27 -4.78 -1.18
C MET A 346 -21.37 -4.55 -0.14
N PRO A 347 -22.19 -5.53 0.18
CA PRO A 347 -23.34 -5.35 1.08
C PRO A 347 -22.90 -5.30 2.56
N TYR A 348 -21.85 -4.52 2.85
CA TYR A 348 -21.24 -4.46 4.17
C TYR A 348 -21.01 -3.00 4.62
N LYS A 349 -20.80 -2.86 5.92
CA LYS A 349 -20.25 -1.64 6.52
C LYS A 349 -18.75 -1.53 6.20
N HIS A 350 -18.02 -0.75 6.97
CA HIS A 350 -16.55 -0.61 6.88
C HIS A 350 -15.85 -1.91 7.31
N PHE A 351 -15.78 -2.88 6.39
CA PHE A 351 -15.39 -4.28 6.67
C PHE A 351 -14.83 -4.96 5.42
N PHE A 352 -13.78 -5.75 5.54
CA PHE A 352 -13.21 -6.55 4.46
C PHE A 352 -13.62 -8.02 4.63
N SER A 353 -14.54 -8.49 3.81
CA SER A 353 -15.11 -9.84 3.88
C SER A 353 -14.43 -10.82 2.94
N ARG A 354 -14.80 -12.11 3.05
CA ARG A 354 -14.43 -13.14 2.07
C ARG A 354 -14.99 -12.87 0.67
N LYS A 355 -16.04 -12.06 0.53
CA LYS A 355 -16.50 -11.59 -0.78
C LYS A 355 -15.49 -10.62 -1.40
N HIS A 356 -14.99 -9.65 -0.62
CA HIS A 356 -13.90 -8.76 -1.06
C HIS A 356 -12.64 -9.55 -1.44
N TRP A 357 -12.29 -10.57 -0.66
CA TRP A 357 -11.16 -11.44 -0.96
C TRP A 357 -11.30 -12.15 -2.30
N ARG A 358 -12.50 -12.67 -2.62
CA ARG A 358 -12.73 -13.32 -3.93
C ARG A 358 -12.53 -12.35 -5.09
N GLU A 359 -13.02 -11.12 -4.97
CA GLU A 359 -12.87 -10.09 -6.01
C GLU A 359 -11.40 -9.61 -6.13
N LEU A 360 -10.72 -9.38 -5.00
CA LEU A 360 -9.29 -9.09 -4.98
C LEU A 360 -8.49 -10.17 -5.73
N ARG A 361 -8.70 -11.43 -5.36
CA ARG A 361 -7.99 -12.56 -5.95
C ARG A 361 -8.30 -12.69 -7.44
N ARG A 362 -9.58 -12.62 -7.84
CA ARG A 362 -9.99 -12.65 -9.24
C ARG A 362 -9.29 -11.56 -10.04
N PHE A 363 -9.35 -10.33 -9.56
CA PHE A 363 -8.78 -9.17 -10.26
C PHE A 363 -7.26 -9.28 -10.41
N LEU A 364 -6.55 -9.73 -9.38
CA LEU A 364 -5.12 -9.98 -9.46
C LEU A 364 -4.79 -11.09 -10.48
N GLN A 365 -5.56 -12.17 -10.51
CA GLN A 365 -5.36 -13.28 -11.47
C GLN A 365 -5.62 -12.86 -12.93
N GLU A 366 -6.51 -11.89 -13.16
CA GLU A 366 -6.84 -11.38 -14.49
C GLU A 366 -5.82 -10.38 -15.02
N HIS A 367 -5.12 -9.67 -14.15
CA HIS A 367 -4.34 -8.49 -14.54
C HIS A 367 -2.87 -8.53 -14.12
N LEU A 368 -2.45 -9.52 -13.34
CA LEU A 368 -1.09 -9.65 -12.82
C LEU A 368 -0.47 -11.00 -13.19
#